data_1ed83db5ed17fe16a479fd1b33c02c8a
#
_entry.id   1ed83db5ed17fe16a479fd1b33c02c8a
#
_cell.length_a   1.000
_cell.length_b   1.000
_cell.length_c   1.000
_cell.angle_alpha   90.00
_cell.angle_beta   90.00
_cell.angle_gamma   90.00
#
_symmetry.space_group_name_H-M   'P 1'
#
loop_
_entity.id
_entity.type
_entity.pdbx_description
1 polymer ?
#
loop_
_entity_poly.entity_id
_entity_poly.type
_entity_poly.pdbx_seq_one_letter_code
_entity_poly.pdbx_strand_id
1 'polypeptide(L)'
;RGKQGRFRQNLLGKRVDYSGRSVIVVGPELKLYQCGLPKEMAVELFKPFVMNKLVERNICHNIKSAKRFVESMKPQVWDILEEVIKDHPVLLNRAPTLHRLGIQAFEPVQMAVHVPLSIEAQAEARILMLSTNNILKLSDGHPIISLTQDMVIGSYYLTIIRPGAKGEGKIFRSPNEAMTAYR
;
A
#
# COMPACT_ATOMS: atom_id res chain seq x y z
N ARG A 1 15.18 -34.74 -0.97
CA ARG A 1 14.09 -34.95 -1.94
C ARG A 1 12.78 -34.45 -1.35
N GLY A 2 11.77 -34.13 -2.15
CA GLY A 2 10.44 -33.66 -1.74
C GLY A 2 10.35 -32.15 -1.47
N LYS A 3 9.32 -31.72 -0.68
CA LYS A 3 8.99 -30.31 -0.44
C LYS A 3 10.12 -29.52 0.27
N GLN A 4 10.95 -30.19 1.05
CA GLN A 4 12.10 -29.61 1.76
C GLN A 4 13.42 -29.76 1.00
N GLY A 5 13.41 -30.28 -0.23
CA GLY A 5 14.60 -30.43 -1.05
C GLY A 5 15.13 -29.10 -1.57
N ARG A 6 16.45 -28.99 -1.77
CA ARG A 6 17.13 -27.77 -2.24
C ARG A 6 16.57 -27.20 -3.54
N PHE A 7 16.06 -28.04 -4.44
CA PHE A 7 15.42 -27.56 -5.68
C PHE A 7 14.19 -26.71 -5.41
N ARG A 8 13.33 -27.09 -4.47
CA ARG A 8 12.14 -26.29 -4.12
C ARG A 8 12.43 -25.13 -3.18
N GLN A 9 13.37 -25.31 -2.24
CA GLN A 9 13.65 -24.28 -1.22
C GLN A 9 14.64 -23.20 -1.67
N ASN A 10 15.59 -23.53 -2.56
CA ASN A 10 16.70 -22.65 -2.86
C ASN A 10 16.90 -22.36 -4.35
N LEU A 11 16.36 -23.19 -5.26
CA LEU A 11 16.49 -22.99 -6.71
C LEU A 11 15.24 -22.37 -7.31
N LEU A 12 14.06 -22.94 -7.06
CA LEU A 12 12.77 -22.44 -7.58
C LEU A 12 12.22 -21.26 -6.80
N GLY A 13 12.72 -21.00 -5.63
CA GLY A 13 12.40 -19.85 -4.79
C GLY A 13 13.41 -19.68 -3.69
N LYS A 14 13.63 -18.46 -3.27
CA LYS A 14 14.54 -18.10 -2.17
C LYS A 14 13.79 -17.25 -1.15
N ARG A 15 14.28 -17.30 0.09
CA ARG A 15 13.86 -16.29 1.08
C ARG A 15 14.50 -14.97 0.73
N VAL A 16 13.78 -13.90 0.86
CA VAL A 16 14.24 -12.55 0.58
C VAL A 16 14.23 -11.71 1.86
N ASP A 17 15.22 -10.84 1.96
CA ASP A 17 15.30 -9.85 3.02
C ASP A 17 14.37 -8.66 2.71
N TYR A 18 14.24 -7.72 3.63
CA TYR A 18 13.36 -6.54 3.53
C TYR A 18 11.92 -6.91 3.20
N SER A 19 11.43 -7.92 3.84
CA SER A 19 10.06 -8.40 3.74
C SER A 19 9.49 -8.71 5.12
N GLY A 20 8.18 -8.53 5.25
CA GLY A 20 7.48 -8.75 6.51
C GLY A 20 6.07 -9.28 6.28
N ARG A 21 5.43 -9.70 7.34
CA ARG A 21 4.05 -10.20 7.33
C ARG A 21 3.29 -9.58 8.49
N SER A 22 2.07 -9.13 8.23
CA SER A 22 1.19 -8.57 9.24
C SER A 22 -0.26 -8.90 8.94
N VAL A 23 -1.12 -8.62 9.90
CA VAL A 23 -2.57 -8.69 9.71
C VAL A 23 -3.02 -7.49 8.88
N ILE A 24 -4.01 -7.70 8.02
CA ILE A 24 -4.61 -6.64 7.21
C ILE A 24 -5.89 -6.15 7.87
N VAL A 25 -6.09 -4.83 7.83
CA VAL A 25 -7.31 -4.16 8.30
C VAL A 25 -7.79 -3.20 7.22
N VAL A 26 -9.08 -2.83 7.26
CA VAL A 26 -9.64 -1.85 6.34
C VAL A 26 -9.12 -0.45 6.68
N GLY A 27 -8.83 0.35 5.65
CA GLY A 27 -8.40 1.74 5.75
C GLY A 27 -9.23 2.63 4.81
N PRO A 28 -10.46 3.02 5.18
CA PRO A 28 -11.36 3.74 4.27
C PRO A 28 -10.84 5.13 3.87
N GLU A 29 -9.91 5.68 4.63
CA GLU A 29 -9.28 6.98 4.36
C GLU A 29 -8.18 6.92 3.30
N LEU A 30 -7.68 5.71 2.99
CA LEU A 30 -6.60 5.52 2.04
C LEU A 30 -7.12 5.54 0.60
N LYS A 31 -6.33 6.14 -0.30
CA LYS A 31 -6.59 6.09 -1.73
C LYS A 31 -6.28 4.70 -2.29
N LEU A 32 -6.80 4.40 -3.49
CA LEU A 32 -6.67 3.09 -4.13
C LEU A 32 -5.22 2.62 -4.30
N TYR A 33 -4.30 3.53 -4.51
CA TYR A 33 -2.87 3.25 -4.67
C TYR A 33 -2.07 3.31 -3.37
N GLN A 34 -2.70 3.67 -2.26
CA GLN A 34 -2.04 3.80 -0.95
C GLN A 34 -2.25 2.57 -0.10
N CYS A 35 -1.24 2.24 0.69
CA CYS A 35 -1.32 1.24 1.73
C CYS A 35 -0.73 1.76 3.04
N GLY A 36 -1.28 1.29 4.16
CA GLY A 36 -0.82 1.70 5.48
C GLY A 36 0.19 0.73 6.08
N LEU A 37 1.36 1.19 6.53
CA LEU A 37 2.46 0.41 7.14
C LEU A 37 2.57 0.69 8.65
N PRO A 38 2.67 -0.34 9.51
CA PRO A 38 3.06 -0.13 10.92
C PRO A 38 4.43 0.56 10.98
N LYS A 39 4.55 1.59 11.81
CA LYS A 39 5.77 2.41 11.90
C LYS A 39 7.02 1.61 12.18
N GLU A 40 6.96 0.68 13.13
CA GLU A 40 8.10 -0.17 13.51
C GLU A 40 8.57 -1.05 12.34
N MET A 41 7.61 -1.63 11.61
CA MET A 41 7.91 -2.43 10.43
C MET A 41 8.49 -1.58 9.30
N ALA A 42 7.99 -0.36 9.09
CA ALA A 42 8.52 0.56 8.10
C ALA A 42 9.98 0.91 8.38
N VAL A 43 10.34 1.19 9.63
CA VAL A 43 11.74 1.47 10.01
C VAL A 43 12.67 0.31 9.67
N GLU A 44 12.27 -0.92 9.97
CA GLU A 44 13.11 -2.10 9.66
C GLU A 44 13.21 -2.36 8.14
N LEU A 45 12.12 -2.23 7.41
CA LEU A 45 12.10 -2.43 5.96
C LEU A 45 12.92 -1.38 5.20
N PHE A 46 12.81 -0.12 5.60
CA PHE A 46 13.50 1.01 4.97
C PHE A 46 14.83 1.37 5.62
N LYS A 47 15.31 0.57 6.57
CA LYS A 47 16.55 0.80 7.35
C LYS A 47 17.75 1.22 6.50
N PRO A 48 18.10 0.55 5.37
CA PRO A 48 19.24 0.95 4.56
C PRO A 48 19.07 2.34 3.94
N PHE A 49 17.89 2.67 3.46
CA PHE A 49 17.61 3.97 2.85
C PHE A 49 17.66 5.10 3.89
N VAL A 50 17.07 4.87 5.06
CA VAL A 50 17.13 5.83 6.17
C VAL A 50 18.56 6.05 6.65
N MET A 51 19.37 4.98 6.78
CA MET A 51 20.78 5.11 7.14
C MET A 51 21.58 5.92 6.11
N ASN A 52 21.37 5.70 4.82
CA ASN A 52 22.00 6.47 3.76
C ASN A 52 21.63 7.95 3.84
N LYS A 53 20.36 8.27 4.02
CA LYS A 53 19.89 9.64 4.17
C LYS A 53 20.44 10.35 5.41
N LEU A 54 20.59 9.64 6.53
CA LEU A 54 21.21 10.16 7.75
C LEU A 54 22.68 10.54 7.53
N VAL A 55 23.43 9.74 6.78
CA VAL A 55 24.83 10.04 6.44
C VAL A 55 24.91 11.15 5.40
N GLU A 56 24.09 11.15 4.38
CA GLU A 56 24.02 12.19 3.34
C GLU A 56 23.73 13.58 3.92
N ARG A 57 22.86 13.65 4.93
CA ARG A 57 22.54 14.89 5.65
C ARG A 57 23.54 15.27 6.73
N ASN A 58 24.65 14.55 6.86
CA ASN A 58 25.68 14.77 7.89
C ASN A 58 25.16 14.72 9.34
N ILE A 59 24.00 14.08 9.58
CA ILE A 59 23.49 13.84 10.94
C ILE A 59 24.31 12.76 11.63
N CYS A 60 24.80 11.79 10.87
CA CYS A 60 25.68 10.73 11.32
C CYS A 60 26.95 10.68 10.46
N HIS A 61 28.11 10.50 11.09
CA HIS A 61 29.41 10.48 10.40
C HIS A 61 29.69 9.15 9.68
N ASN A 62 29.08 8.06 10.09
CA ASN A 62 29.27 6.75 9.48
C ASN A 62 28.03 5.87 9.64
N ILE A 63 27.99 4.77 8.84
CA ILE A 63 26.88 3.81 8.81
C ILE A 63 26.64 3.16 10.19
N LYS A 64 27.70 2.89 10.97
CA LYS A 64 27.59 2.29 12.29
C LYS A 64 26.91 3.23 13.30
N SER A 65 27.21 4.52 13.21
CA SER A 65 26.53 5.56 13.98
C SER A 65 25.06 5.71 13.54
N ALA A 66 24.82 5.73 12.22
CA ALA A 66 23.47 5.79 11.67
C ALA A 66 22.60 4.61 12.12
N LYS A 67 23.16 3.38 12.15
CA LYS A 67 22.45 2.19 12.64
C LYS A 67 21.98 2.37 14.08
N ARG A 68 22.85 2.80 14.97
CA ARG A 68 22.50 3.06 16.38
C ARG A 68 21.47 4.19 16.51
N PHE A 69 21.58 5.19 15.65
CA PHE A 69 20.64 6.31 15.62
C PHE A 69 19.23 5.87 15.24
N VAL A 70 19.09 5.02 14.23
CA VAL A 70 17.82 4.40 13.82
C VAL A 70 17.25 3.52 14.93
N GLU A 71 18.07 2.67 15.55
CA GLU A 71 17.68 1.80 16.65
C GLU A 71 17.21 2.57 17.92
N SER A 72 17.64 3.81 18.09
CA SER A 72 17.19 4.67 19.18
C SER A 72 15.82 5.34 18.94
N MET A 73 15.21 5.14 17.75
CA MET A 73 13.86 5.62 17.38
C MET A 73 13.63 7.12 17.63
N LYS A 74 14.65 7.95 17.41
CA LYS A 74 14.57 9.41 17.64
C LYS A 74 13.57 10.07 16.67
N PRO A 75 12.96 11.22 17.05
CA PRO A 75 11.99 11.92 16.20
C PRO A 75 12.48 12.21 14.77
N GLN A 76 13.74 12.57 14.60
CA GLN A 76 14.37 12.83 13.30
C GLN A 76 14.37 11.59 12.36
N VAL A 77 14.32 10.39 12.91
CA VAL A 77 14.21 9.16 12.10
C VAL A 77 12.86 9.10 11.39
N TRP A 78 11.81 9.56 12.06
CA TRP A 78 10.46 9.58 11.49
C TRP A 78 10.32 10.55 10.33
N ASP A 79 10.90 11.73 10.45
CA ASP A 79 10.88 12.74 9.38
C ASP A 79 11.59 12.24 8.12
N ILE A 80 12.76 11.61 8.31
CA ILE A 80 13.53 11.02 7.21
C ILE A 80 12.80 9.80 6.63
N LEU A 81 12.19 8.98 7.47
CA LEU A 81 11.41 7.82 7.03
C LEU A 81 10.23 8.25 6.16
N GLU A 82 9.50 9.29 6.56
CA GLU A 82 8.38 9.82 5.78
C GLU A 82 8.82 10.33 4.40
N GLU A 83 9.99 10.96 4.31
CA GLU A 83 10.55 11.38 3.03
C GLU A 83 10.94 10.18 2.15
N VAL A 84 11.63 9.21 2.73
CA VAL A 84 12.08 8.00 2.02
C VAL A 84 10.91 7.17 1.50
N ILE A 85 9.86 7.03 2.29
CA ILE A 85 8.68 6.24 1.95
C ILE A 85 7.98 6.77 0.69
N LYS A 86 7.91 8.09 0.51
CA LYS A 86 7.24 8.71 -0.66
C LYS A 86 7.85 8.28 -2.00
N ASP A 87 9.12 7.97 -2.02
CA ASP A 87 9.84 7.63 -3.25
C ASP A 87 9.94 6.12 -3.52
N HIS A 88 9.52 5.27 -2.57
CA HIS A 88 9.71 3.83 -2.66
C HIS A 88 8.38 3.07 -2.58
N PRO A 89 7.86 2.53 -3.71
CA PRO A 89 6.69 1.67 -3.69
C PRO A 89 6.99 0.35 -2.97
N VAL A 90 5.98 -0.24 -2.37
CA VAL A 90 6.07 -1.56 -1.72
C VAL A 90 5.19 -2.57 -2.43
N LEU A 91 5.63 -3.82 -2.45
CA LEU A 91 4.87 -4.93 -3.01
C LEU A 91 4.07 -5.61 -1.90
N LEU A 92 2.77 -5.69 -2.09
CA LEU A 92 1.85 -6.43 -1.23
C LEU A 92 1.43 -7.74 -1.88
N ASN A 93 1.41 -8.80 -1.08
CA ASN A 93 0.95 -10.11 -1.50
C ASN A 93 -0.05 -10.66 -0.48
N ARG A 94 -1.15 -11.24 -0.97
CA ARG A 94 -2.10 -12.00 -0.17
C ARG A 94 -2.08 -13.46 -0.61
N ALA A 95 -1.89 -14.38 0.31
CA ALA A 95 -2.03 -15.82 0.04
C ALA A 95 -3.53 -16.21 -0.06
N PRO A 96 -3.91 -17.12 -0.98
CA PRO A 96 -3.06 -17.80 -1.96
C PRO A 96 -2.75 -16.91 -3.17
N THR A 97 -1.50 -16.94 -3.66
CA THR A 97 -1.09 -16.22 -4.88
C THR A 97 -1.38 -17.10 -6.09
N LEU A 98 -2.53 -16.91 -6.72
CA LEU A 98 -2.99 -17.74 -7.84
C LEU A 98 -2.56 -17.21 -9.20
N HIS A 99 -2.37 -15.89 -9.32
CA HIS A 99 -1.97 -15.21 -10.55
C HIS A 99 -1.17 -13.95 -10.22
N ARG A 100 -0.59 -13.33 -11.24
CA ARG A 100 0.29 -12.16 -11.06
C ARG A 100 -0.37 -10.97 -10.35
N LEU A 101 -1.68 -10.80 -10.46
CA LEU A 101 -2.42 -9.73 -9.78
C LEU A 101 -2.60 -9.98 -8.26
N GLY A 102 -2.20 -11.15 -7.75
CA GLY A 102 -2.10 -11.41 -6.32
C GLY A 102 -0.92 -10.69 -5.65
N ILE A 103 -0.01 -10.11 -6.46
CA ILE A 103 1.09 -9.26 -6.02
C ILE A 103 0.94 -7.92 -6.71
N GLN A 104 0.73 -6.86 -5.96
CA GLN A 104 0.57 -5.50 -6.48
C GLN A 104 1.46 -4.52 -5.74
N ALA A 105 1.83 -3.44 -6.42
CA ALA A 105 2.58 -2.35 -5.82
C ALA A 105 1.64 -1.26 -5.29
N PHE A 106 2.02 -0.66 -4.18
CA PHE A 106 1.32 0.43 -3.53
C PHE A 106 2.30 1.48 -3.01
N GLU A 107 1.85 2.71 -2.92
CA GLU A 107 2.57 3.75 -2.19
C GLU A 107 2.34 3.56 -0.69
N PRO A 108 3.37 3.32 0.11
CA PRO A 108 3.20 3.02 1.52
C PRO A 108 2.80 4.27 2.31
N VAL A 109 1.77 4.13 3.09
CA VAL A 109 1.41 5.07 4.14
C VAL A 109 1.53 4.35 5.49
N GLN A 110 1.06 3.13 5.61
CA GLN A 110 1.21 2.30 6.82
C GLN A 110 0.84 0.81 6.69
N MET A 111 1.41 -0.02 5.77
CA MET A 111 1.27 -1.51 5.83
C MET A 111 2.32 -2.27 5.04
N ALA A 112 2.50 -3.53 5.37
CA ALA A 112 3.59 -4.40 5.05
C ALA A 112 3.74 -4.77 3.59
N VAL A 113 5.02 -5.03 3.03
CA VAL A 113 5.48 -6.35 2.98
C VAL A 113 6.83 -6.59 2.30
N HIS A 114 7.11 -6.10 1.08
CA HIS A 114 8.42 -6.21 0.46
C HIS A 114 8.79 -4.92 -0.23
N VAL A 115 10.02 -4.45 0.01
CA VAL A 115 10.56 -3.23 -0.59
C VAL A 115 11.54 -3.61 -1.70
N PRO A 116 11.26 -3.24 -2.96
CA PRO A 116 12.24 -3.40 -4.04
C PRO A 116 13.43 -2.45 -3.81
N LEU A 117 14.65 -3.00 -3.86
CA LEU A 117 15.85 -2.25 -3.50
C LEU A 117 16.51 -1.58 -4.70
N SER A 118 16.46 -2.19 -5.89
CA SER A 118 17.08 -1.62 -7.09
C SER A 118 16.17 -0.62 -7.78
N ILE A 119 16.76 0.32 -8.52
CA ILE A 119 16.03 1.35 -9.29
C ILE A 119 15.16 0.70 -10.36
N GLU A 120 15.67 -0.35 -11.02
CA GLU A 120 14.95 -1.10 -12.04
C GLU A 120 13.71 -1.78 -11.45
N ALA A 121 13.88 -2.45 -10.30
CA ALA A 121 12.77 -3.11 -9.61
C ALA A 121 11.71 -2.11 -9.13
N GLN A 122 12.11 -0.91 -8.70
CA GLN A 122 11.19 0.16 -8.33
C GLN A 122 10.43 0.70 -9.56
N ALA A 123 11.11 0.84 -10.70
CA ALA A 123 10.48 1.24 -11.96
C ALA A 123 9.46 0.20 -12.44
N GLU A 124 9.82 -1.09 -12.40
CA GLU A 124 8.88 -2.18 -12.72
C GLU A 124 7.67 -2.19 -11.77
N ALA A 125 7.89 -2.01 -10.48
CA ALA A 125 6.81 -1.92 -9.49
C ALA A 125 5.84 -0.79 -9.81
N ARG A 126 6.34 0.40 -10.19
CA ARG A 126 5.51 1.55 -10.53
C ARG A 126 4.78 1.39 -11.87
N ILE A 127 5.45 0.89 -12.91
CA ILE A 127 4.89 0.84 -14.26
C ILE A 127 3.97 -0.37 -14.43
N LEU A 128 4.40 -1.55 -14.00
CA LEU A 128 3.71 -2.82 -14.27
C LEU A 128 2.84 -3.31 -13.13
N MET A 129 3.20 -3.02 -11.88
CA MET A 129 2.60 -3.66 -10.72
C MET A 129 1.74 -2.72 -9.87
N LEU A 130 1.74 -1.41 -10.12
CA LEU A 130 0.92 -0.48 -9.36
C LEU A 130 -0.57 -0.84 -9.48
N SER A 131 -1.30 -0.78 -8.39
CA SER A 131 -2.72 -1.16 -8.34
C SER A 131 -3.60 -0.37 -9.31
N THR A 132 -3.29 0.90 -9.53
CA THR A 132 -4.00 1.75 -10.50
C THR A 132 -3.79 1.34 -11.95
N ASN A 133 -2.69 0.68 -12.28
CA ASN A 133 -2.40 0.20 -13.62
C ASN A 133 -2.99 -1.20 -13.90
N ASN A 134 -3.50 -1.87 -12.86
CA ASN A 134 -4.04 -3.23 -12.91
C ASN A 134 -5.50 -3.26 -12.46
N ILE A 135 -6.33 -2.40 -13.02
CA ILE A 135 -7.77 -2.30 -12.67
C ILE A 135 -8.59 -3.41 -13.35
N LEU A 136 -8.15 -3.89 -14.51
CA LEU A 136 -8.84 -4.88 -15.31
C LEU A 136 -8.19 -6.26 -15.19
N LYS A 137 -9.00 -7.31 -15.20
CA LYS A 137 -8.53 -8.69 -15.28
C LYS A 137 -7.94 -8.97 -16.65
N LEU A 138 -6.86 -9.75 -16.66
CA LEU A 138 -6.20 -10.16 -17.91
C LEU A 138 -6.94 -11.27 -18.66
N SER A 139 -7.81 -12.02 -17.97
CA SER A 139 -8.52 -13.15 -18.55
C SER A 139 -9.71 -12.72 -19.40
N ASP A 140 -10.47 -11.75 -18.92
CA ASP A 140 -11.79 -11.40 -19.45
C ASP A 140 -12.02 -9.89 -19.61
N GLY A 141 -11.06 -9.07 -19.19
CA GLY A 141 -11.15 -7.61 -19.25
C GLY A 141 -12.15 -6.98 -18.28
N HIS A 142 -12.78 -7.78 -17.41
CA HIS A 142 -13.68 -7.25 -16.39
C HIS A 142 -12.91 -6.53 -15.28
N PRO A 143 -13.52 -5.51 -14.61
CA PRO A 143 -12.90 -4.85 -13.48
C PRO A 143 -12.56 -5.84 -12.36
N ILE A 144 -11.36 -5.71 -11.78
CA ILE A 144 -10.96 -6.46 -10.58
C ILE A 144 -11.64 -5.86 -9.36
N ILE A 145 -11.74 -4.53 -9.34
CA ILE A 145 -12.34 -3.78 -8.24
C ILE A 145 -13.81 -3.61 -8.56
N SER A 146 -14.65 -4.28 -7.80
CA SER A 146 -16.10 -4.17 -7.87
C SER A 146 -16.68 -3.99 -6.48
N LEU A 147 -17.85 -3.36 -6.39
CA LEU A 147 -18.59 -3.29 -5.15
C LEU A 147 -19.03 -4.69 -4.73
N THR A 148 -18.75 -5.06 -3.50
CA THR A 148 -19.11 -6.37 -2.94
C THR A 148 -19.62 -6.21 -1.51
N GLN A 149 -20.39 -7.20 -1.04
CA GLN A 149 -20.81 -7.32 0.37
C GLN A 149 -21.38 -6.02 0.95
N ASP A 150 -20.74 -5.47 1.97
CA ASP A 150 -21.20 -4.30 2.71
C ASP A 150 -21.27 -3.03 1.86
N MET A 151 -20.42 -2.92 0.82
CA MET A 151 -20.48 -1.80 -0.13
C MET A 151 -21.76 -1.83 -0.98
N VAL A 152 -22.22 -3.02 -1.37
CA VAL A 152 -23.48 -3.20 -2.11
C VAL A 152 -24.66 -2.84 -1.21
N ILE A 153 -24.64 -3.35 0.04
CA ILE A 153 -25.69 -3.06 1.04
C ILE A 153 -25.71 -1.56 1.35
N GLY A 154 -24.56 -0.93 1.55
CA GLY A 154 -24.43 0.50 1.80
C GLY A 154 -24.95 1.34 0.63
N SER A 155 -24.60 0.98 -0.60
CA SER A 155 -25.09 1.64 -1.81
C SER A 155 -26.62 1.51 -1.95
N TYR A 156 -27.15 0.33 -1.69
CA TYR A 156 -28.59 0.10 -1.67
C TYR A 156 -29.26 0.96 -0.60
N TYR A 157 -28.74 1.00 0.62
CA TYR A 157 -29.28 1.81 1.71
C TYR A 157 -29.35 3.30 1.37
N LEU A 158 -28.33 3.84 0.68
CA LEU A 158 -28.29 5.23 0.21
C LEU A 158 -29.35 5.54 -0.85
N THR A 159 -29.81 4.52 -1.59
CA THR A 159 -30.85 4.70 -2.65
C THR A 159 -32.27 4.50 -2.16
N ILE A 160 -32.48 4.11 -0.90
CA ILE A 160 -33.83 3.92 -0.33
C ILE A 160 -34.53 5.26 -0.19
N ILE A 161 -35.66 5.39 -0.85
CA ILE A 161 -36.53 6.54 -0.74
C ILE A 161 -37.26 6.49 0.61
N ARG A 162 -37.17 7.57 1.37
CA ARG A 162 -37.89 7.74 2.64
C ARG A 162 -38.94 8.82 2.44
N PRO A 163 -40.27 8.47 2.33
CA PRO A 163 -41.32 9.44 2.22
C PRO A 163 -41.34 10.40 3.43
N GLY A 164 -41.59 11.68 3.20
CA GLY A 164 -41.59 12.73 4.24
C GLY A 164 -40.18 13.17 4.68
N ALA A 165 -39.13 12.78 3.99
CA ALA A 165 -37.76 13.22 4.32
C ALA A 165 -37.56 14.71 3.95
N LYS A 166 -36.67 15.39 4.70
CA LYS A 166 -36.31 16.79 4.45
C LYS A 166 -35.72 16.93 3.04
N GLY A 167 -36.38 17.75 2.22
CA GLY A 167 -35.94 17.99 0.84
C GLY A 167 -36.73 17.20 -0.22
N GLU A 168 -37.73 16.41 0.18
CA GLU A 168 -38.61 15.73 -0.78
C GLU A 168 -39.29 16.75 -1.71
N GLY A 169 -39.34 16.44 -3.00
CA GLY A 169 -39.92 17.28 -4.04
C GLY A 169 -39.07 18.47 -4.49
N LYS A 170 -37.85 18.65 -3.97
CA LYS A 170 -36.93 19.70 -4.44
C LYS A 170 -36.31 19.31 -5.78
N ILE A 171 -36.32 20.28 -6.69
CA ILE A 171 -35.71 20.12 -8.03
C ILE A 171 -34.42 20.94 -8.07
N PHE A 172 -33.34 20.34 -8.52
CA PHE A 172 -32.04 20.98 -8.68
C PHE A 172 -31.65 21.03 -10.16
N ARG A 173 -31.03 22.13 -10.59
CA ARG A 173 -30.58 22.33 -11.98
C ARG A 173 -29.28 21.57 -12.27
N SER A 174 -28.46 21.32 -11.24
CA SER A 174 -27.18 20.67 -11.39
C SER A 174 -26.80 19.81 -10.16
N PRO A 175 -25.94 18.80 -10.32
CA PRO A 175 -25.42 18.03 -9.19
C PRO A 175 -24.71 18.90 -8.13
N ASN A 176 -24.04 19.97 -8.55
CA ASN A 176 -23.33 20.88 -7.64
C ASN A 176 -24.32 21.65 -6.74
N GLU A 177 -25.46 22.06 -7.27
CA GLU A 177 -26.52 22.71 -6.50
C GLU A 177 -27.12 21.75 -5.46
N ALA A 178 -27.34 20.49 -5.84
CA ALA A 178 -27.81 19.46 -4.93
C ALA A 178 -26.77 19.19 -3.82
N MET A 179 -25.48 19.13 -4.15
CA MET A 179 -24.39 18.97 -3.18
C MET A 179 -24.29 20.14 -2.21
N THR A 180 -24.51 21.37 -2.68
CA THR A 180 -24.51 22.57 -1.83
C THR A 180 -25.71 22.60 -0.88
N ALA A 181 -26.88 22.12 -1.34
CA ALA A 181 -28.08 22.03 -0.53
C ALA A 181 -28.05 20.89 0.51
N TYR A 182 -27.20 19.86 0.26
CA TYR A 182 -26.99 18.72 1.17
C TYR A 182 -26.08 19.09 2.35
N ARG A 183 -25.09 19.94 2.16
CA ARG A 183 -24.16 20.43 3.19
C ARG A 183 -24.86 21.40 4.15
#